data_ea4e30b82587885b387b21d6a7cfe996
#
_entry.id   ea4e30b82587885b387b21d6a7cfe996
#
_cell.length_a   1.000
_cell.length_b   1.000
_cell.length_c   1.000
_cell.angle_alpha   90.00
_cell.angle_beta   90.00
_cell.angle_gamma   90.00
#
_symmetry.space_group_name_H-M   'P 1'
#
loop_
_entity.id
_entity.type
_entity.pdbx_description
1 polymer ?
#
loop_
_entity_poly.entity_id
_entity_poly.type
_entity_poly.pdbx_seq_one_letter_code
_entity_poly.pdbx_strand_id
1 'polypeptide(L)'
;MAHSNAGLFLPAIRSGLDRPVTGSVFVDAALPARRGQTPVASPELLEFLRPMAVDGRLPRWTDWWDEADVAPMFSDPETRRTVVEEQPALPLSYYEQHVPVPDGWDDHPCSYLLFGPPYVELAAEARERGWRVAHLPGAHLHQIVDPTGTARHLLELAATT
;
A
#
# COMPACT_ATOMS: atom_id res chain seq x y z
N MET A 1 5.90 8.53 -2.84
CA MET A 1 5.39 7.62 -1.80
C MET A 1 4.18 6.85 -2.30
N ALA A 2 3.94 5.66 -1.74
CA ALA A 2 2.77 4.85 -2.04
C ALA A 2 2.24 4.18 -0.78
N HIS A 3 0.92 4.02 -0.68
CA HIS A 3 0.21 3.38 0.41
C HIS A 3 -0.48 2.09 -0.08
N SER A 4 -0.54 1.07 0.78
CA SER A 4 -1.26 -0.17 0.48
C SER A 4 -0.78 -0.85 -0.80
N ASN A 5 -1.68 -1.36 -1.63
CA ASN A 5 -1.35 -2.05 -2.87
C ASN A 5 -0.64 -1.16 -3.92
N ALA A 6 -0.75 0.18 -3.79
CA ALA A 6 -0.03 1.10 -4.67
C ALA A 6 1.51 0.97 -4.58
N GLY A 7 2.04 0.39 -3.50
CA GLY A 7 3.46 0.07 -3.37
C GLY A 7 4.00 -0.76 -4.51
N LEU A 8 3.23 -1.71 -5.03
CA LEU A 8 3.63 -2.60 -6.13
C LEU A 8 3.96 -1.85 -7.43
N PHE A 9 3.39 -0.66 -7.62
CA PHE A 9 3.52 0.11 -8.85
C PHE A 9 4.69 1.11 -8.82
N LEU A 10 5.31 1.36 -7.66
CA LEU A 10 6.42 2.33 -7.55
C LEU A 10 7.56 2.07 -8.54
N PRO A 11 8.02 0.82 -8.78
CA PRO A 11 9.06 0.56 -9.76
C PRO A 11 8.68 0.98 -11.19
N ALA A 12 7.48 0.63 -11.62
CA ALA A 12 6.97 0.96 -12.95
C ALA A 12 6.73 2.48 -13.11
N ILE A 13 6.14 3.12 -12.08
CA ILE A 13 5.93 4.57 -12.06
C ILE A 13 7.27 5.29 -12.17
N ARG A 14 8.27 4.90 -11.37
CA ARG A 14 9.59 5.51 -11.41
C ARG A 14 10.24 5.42 -12.77
N SER A 15 10.17 4.26 -13.42
CA SER A 15 10.77 4.06 -14.74
C SER A 15 10.09 4.87 -15.85
N GLY A 16 8.84 5.28 -15.65
CA GLY A 16 8.08 6.12 -16.59
C GLY A 16 8.20 7.63 -16.35
N LEU A 17 8.95 8.06 -15.33
CA LEU A 17 9.11 9.47 -15.03
C LEU A 17 10.36 10.07 -15.73
N ASP A 18 10.18 11.18 -16.43
CA ASP A 18 11.26 11.92 -17.08
C ASP A 18 12.19 12.70 -16.11
N ARG A 19 11.86 12.68 -14.82
CA ARG A 19 12.63 13.36 -13.76
C ARG A 19 13.20 12.36 -12.77
N PRO A 20 14.37 12.64 -12.18
CA PRO A 20 14.96 11.76 -11.19
C PRO A 20 14.06 11.68 -9.95
N VAL A 21 13.90 10.45 -9.44
CA VAL A 21 13.27 10.15 -8.15
C VAL A 21 14.38 9.89 -7.16
N THR A 22 14.47 10.71 -6.12
CA THR A 22 15.55 10.66 -5.12
C THR A 22 15.33 9.59 -4.06
N GLY A 23 14.09 9.15 -3.84
CA GLY A 23 13.77 8.09 -2.88
C GLY A 23 12.33 7.61 -3.02
N SER A 24 12.06 6.44 -2.44
CA SER A 24 10.72 5.85 -2.37
C SER A 24 10.32 5.57 -0.93
N VAL A 25 9.11 5.96 -0.54
CA VAL A 25 8.56 5.64 0.78
C VAL A 25 7.32 4.78 0.61
N PHE A 26 7.37 3.59 1.20
CA PHE A 26 6.27 2.65 1.29
C PHE A 26 5.54 2.87 2.61
N VAL A 27 4.24 3.15 2.56
CA VAL A 27 3.43 3.47 3.74
C VAL A 27 2.42 2.34 3.93
N ASP A 28 2.63 1.50 4.92
CA ASP A 28 1.74 0.34 5.18
C ASP A 28 1.36 -0.35 3.86
N ALA A 29 2.37 -0.73 3.08
CA ALA A 29 2.24 -1.02 1.67
C ALA A 29 2.84 -2.37 1.27
N ALA A 30 2.25 -2.96 0.22
CA ALA A 30 2.80 -4.13 -0.43
C ALA A 30 4.16 -3.81 -1.09
N LEU A 31 5.07 -4.78 -1.03
CA LEU A 31 6.41 -4.65 -1.59
C LEU A 31 6.50 -5.33 -2.97
N PRO A 32 7.08 -4.66 -3.96
CA PRO A 32 7.40 -5.29 -5.24
C PRO A 32 8.45 -6.39 -5.07
N ALA A 33 8.42 -7.38 -5.96
CA ALA A 33 9.53 -8.32 -6.09
C ALA A 33 10.86 -7.57 -6.35
N ARG A 34 11.97 -8.24 -6.12
CA ARG A 34 13.30 -7.63 -6.39
C ARG A 34 13.58 -7.47 -7.88
N ARG A 35 12.95 -8.28 -8.73
CA ARG A 35 13.09 -8.28 -10.20
C ARG A 35 11.98 -9.07 -10.87
N GLY A 36 11.84 -8.90 -12.18
CA GLY A 36 10.90 -9.65 -13.02
C GLY A 36 9.51 -9.05 -12.99
N GLN A 37 8.61 -9.64 -12.23
CA GLN A 37 7.23 -9.16 -12.08
C GLN A 37 6.67 -9.51 -10.70
N THR A 38 5.71 -8.72 -10.24
CA THR A 38 4.99 -8.93 -8.98
C THR A 38 3.51 -9.14 -9.27
N PRO A 39 2.86 -10.18 -8.75
CA PRO A 39 1.41 -10.30 -8.82
C PRO A 39 0.75 -9.18 -8.02
N VAL A 40 -0.36 -8.62 -8.52
CA VAL A 40 -1.12 -7.56 -7.83
C VAL A 40 -1.83 -8.08 -6.59
N ALA A 41 -2.17 -9.37 -6.57
CA ALA A 41 -2.69 -10.07 -5.42
C ALA A 41 -2.00 -11.43 -5.25
N SER A 42 -1.85 -11.87 -4.00
CA SER A 42 -1.41 -13.23 -3.72
C SER A 42 -2.49 -14.25 -4.13
N PRO A 43 -2.13 -15.54 -4.31
CA PRO A 43 -3.13 -16.59 -4.57
C PRO A 43 -4.24 -16.61 -3.52
N GLU A 44 -3.90 -16.46 -2.24
CA GLU A 44 -4.84 -16.48 -1.12
C GLU A 44 -5.81 -15.29 -1.19
N LEU A 45 -5.28 -14.10 -1.53
CA LEU A 45 -6.12 -12.91 -1.71
C LEU A 45 -7.06 -13.10 -2.91
N LEU A 46 -6.61 -13.68 -4.01
CA LEU A 46 -7.48 -13.98 -5.16
C LEU A 46 -8.57 -14.99 -4.83
N GLU A 47 -8.26 -16.03 -4.04
CA GLU A 47 -9.27 -16.99 -3.56
C GLU A 47 -10.33 -16.29 -2.70
N PHE A 48 -9.94 -15.34 -1.88
CA PHE A 48 -10.85 -14.53 -1.07
C PHE A 48 -11.70 -13.58 -1.92
N LEU A 49 -11.13 -12.95 -2.95
CA LEU A 49 -11.82 -11.94 -3.77
C LEU A 49 -12.80 -12.55 -4.79
N ARG A 50 -12.47 -13.69 -5.39
CA ARG A 50 -13.29 -14.30 -6.45
C ARG A 50 -14.76 -14.50 -6.10
N PRO A 51 -15.11 -15.02 -4.90
CA PRO A 51 -16.52 -15.20 -4.51
C PRO A 51 -17.31 -13.89 -4.37
N MET A 52 -16.62 -12.77 -4.13
CA MET A 52 -17.25 -11.45 -3.96
C MET A 52 -17.52 -10.74 -5.29
N ALA A 53 -16.91 -11.20 -6.37
CA ALA A 53 -17.06 -10.54 -7.66
C ALA A 53 -18.44 -10.80 -8.27
N VAL A 54 -19.15 -9.74 -8.62
CA VAL A 54 -20.43 -9.79 -9.37
C VAL A 54 -20.19 -9.13 -10.73
N ASP A 55 -20.47 -9.85 -11.80
CA ASP A 55 -20.20 -9.42 -13.18
C ASP A 55 -18.76 -8.95 -13.39
N GLY A 56 -17.79 -9.63 -12.73
CA GLY A 56 -16.37 -9.33 -12.80
C GLY A 56 -15.93 -8.10 -12.02
N ARG A 57 -16.78 -7.48 -11.22
CA ARG A 57 -16.48 -6.32 -10.38
C ARG A 57 -16.58 -6.68 -8.90
N LEU A 58 -15.63 -6.17 -8.13
CA LEU A 58 -15.61 -6.30 -6.68
C LEU A 58 -16.47 -5.20 -6.03
N PRO A 59 -17.04 -5.46 -4.85
CA PRO A 59 -17.61 -4.39 -4.03
C PRO A 59 -16.53 -3.38 -3.64
N ARG A 60 -16.92 -2.29 -3.00
CA ARG A 60 -15.96 -1.32 -2.43
C ARG A 60 -15.02 -2.03 -1.45
N TRP A 61 -13.78 -1.59 -1.36
CA TRP A 61 -12.79 -2.22 -0.48
C TRP A 61 -13.24 -2.30 0.99
N THR A 62 -13.96 -1.30 1.49
CA THR A 62 -14.52 -1.32 2.86
C THR A 62 -15.61 -2.38 3.07
N ASP A 63 -16.19 -2.90 2.01
CA ASP A 63 -17.23 -3.93 2.07
C ASP A 63 -16.64 -5.36 2.00
N TRP A 64 -15.31 -5.49 1.94
CA TRP A 64 -14.62 -6.79 1.93
C TRP A 64 -14.42 -7.36 3.34
N TRP A 65 -14.46 -6.53 4.35
CA TRP A 65 -14.05 -6.82 5.73
C TRP A 65 -15.22 -6.64 6.69
N ASP A 66 -15.14 -7.30 7.82
CA ASP A 66 -16.12 -7.12 8.87
C ASP A 66 -16.07 -5.71 9.46
N GLU A 67 -17.21 -5.23 9.96
CA GLU A 67 -17.34 -3.92 10.58
C GLU A 67 -16.33 -3.69 11.72
N ALA A 68 -16.03 -4.75 12.47
CA ALA A 68 -15.04 -4.70 13.56
C ALA A 68 -13.63 -4.36 13.07
N ASP A 69 -13.29 -4.70 11.81
CA ASP A 69 -11.99 -4.39 11.21
C ASP A 69 -11.99 -3.02 10.54
N VAL A 70 -13.12 -2.60 9.97
CA VAL A 70 -13.24 -1.36 9.21
C VAL A 70 -13.45 -0.14 10.11
N ALA A 71 -14.31 -0.25 11.13
CA ALA A 71 -14.67 0.89 12.00
C ALA A 71 -13.45 1.56 12.66
N PRO A 72 -12.45 0.83 13.18
CA PRO A 72 -11.27 1.43 13.82
C PRO A 72 -10.35 2.20 12.86
N MET A 73 -10.54 2.08 11.55
CA MET A 73 -9.73 2.79 10.55
C MET A 73 -10.12 4.27 10.41
N PHE A 74 -11.23 4.67 11.01
CA PHE A 74 -11.79 6.02 10.86
C PHE A 74 -11.93 6.71 12.23
N SER A 75 -11.57 8.01 12.28
CA SER A 75 -11.72 8.82 13.49
C SER A 75 -13.16 9.27 13.75
N ASP A 76 -13.96 9.37 12.69
CA ASP A 76 -15.34 9.89 12.76
C ASP A 76 -16.21 9.38 11.58
N PRO A 77 -17.54 9.39 11.74
CA PRO A 77 -18.46 8.89 10.73
C PRO A 77 -18.51 9.71 9.43
N GLU A 78 -18.18 11.00 9.47
CA GLU A 78 -18.21 11.87 8.28
C GLU A 78 -17.03 11.55 7.35
N THR A 79 -15.83 11.46 7.92
CA THR A 79 -14.62 11.00 7.19
C THR A 79 -14.85 9.61 6.58
N ARG A 80 -15.42 8.69 7.37
CA ARG A 80 -15.76 7.36 6.87
C ARG A 80 -16.69 7.42 5.66
N ARG A 81 -17.78 8.16 5.77
CA ARG A 81 -18.75 8.31 4.68
C ARG A 81 -18.08 8.83 3.40
N THR A 82 -17.28 9.89 3.51
CA THR A 82 -16.56 10.48 2.38
C THR A 82 -15.65 9.46 1.70
N VAL A 83 -14.84 8.74 2.48
CA VAL A 83 -13.94 7.71 1.94
C VAL A 83 -14.72 6.58 1.25
N VAL A 84 -15.79 6.09 1.87
CA VAL A 84 -16.63 5.02 1.29
C VAL A 84 -17.30 5.46 -0.01
N GLU A 85 -17.81 6.69 -0.08
CA GLU A 85 -18.47 7.22 -1.26
C GLU A 85 -17.50 7.41 -2.44
N GLU A 86 -16.27 7.77 -2.17
CA GLU A 86 -15.23 8.00 -3.19
C GLU A 86 -14.53 6.73 -3.68
N GLN A 87 -14.72 5.59 -3.01
CA GLN A 87 -14.08 4.34 -3.40
C GLN A 87 -14.60 3.81 -4.73
N PRO A 88 -13.72 3.50 -5.70
CA PRO A 88 -14.13 2.82 -6.92
C PRO A 88 -14.39 1.33 -6.66
N ALA A 89 -15.39 0.77 -7.31
CA ALA A 89 -15.55 -0.68 -7.46
C ALA A 89 -14.57 -1.16 -8.55
N LEU A 90 -13.49 -1.82 -8.16
CA LEU A 90 -12.47 -2.31 -9.08
C LEU A 90 -12.88 -3.61 -9.76
N PRO A 91 -12.44 -3.87 -11.00
CA PRO A 91 -12.64 -5.17 -11.62
C PRO A 91 -11.74 -6.22 -10.96
N LEU A 92 -12.22 -7.47 -10.85
CA LEU A 92 -11.42 -8.60 -10.35
C LEU A 92 -10.15 -8.78 -11.19
N SER A 93 -10.23 -8.56 -12.51
CA SER A 93 -9.11 -8.66 -13.43
C SER A 93 -7.95 -7.71 -13.10
N TYR A 94 -8.16 -6.63 -12.33
CA TYR A 94 -7.08 -5.80 -11.81
C TYR A 94 -6.17 -6.60 -10.87
N TYR A 95 -6.75 -7.42 -10.01
CA TYR A 95 -6.00 -8.23 -9.03
C TYR A 95 -5.35 -9.48 -9.65
N GLU A 96 -5.80 -9.90 -10.83
CA GLU A 96 -5.22 -11.01 -11.58
C GLU A 96 -3.99 -10.62 -12.42
N GLN A 97 -3.59 -9.35 -12.39
CA GLN A 97 -2.47 -8.82 -13.16
C GLN A 97 -1.13 -9.04 -12.47
N HIS A 98 -0.08 -8.85 -13.25
CA HIS A 98 1.28 -8.76 -12.76
C HIS A 98 1.88 -7.42 -13.17
N VAL A 99 2.59 -6.77 -12.24
CA VAL A 99 3.28 -5.51 -12.47
C VAL A 99 4.73 -5.82 -12.82
N PRO A 100 5.27 -5.31 -13.93
CA PRO A 100 6.68 -5.47 -14.26
C PRO A 100 7.54 -4.73 -13.24
N VAL A 101 8.66 -5.36 -12.88
CA VAL A 101 9.65 -4.80 -11.96
C VAL A 101 10.96 -4.60 -12.72
N PRO A 102 11.27 -3.36 -13.13
CA PRO A 102 12.53 -3.05 -13.82
C PRO A 102 13.74 -3.37 -12.94
N ASP A 103 14.83 -3.83 -13.55
CA ASP A 103 16.09 -4.07 -12.85
C ASP A 103 16.61 -2.77 -12.22
N GLY A 104 17.17 -2.88 -11.01
CA GLY A 104 17.76 -1.73 -10.30
C GLY A 104 16.71 -0.71 -9.81
N TRP A 105 15.46 -1.09 -9.74
CA TRP A 105 14.40 -0.16 -9.28
C TRP A 105 14.60 0.33 -7.85
N ASP A 106 15.27 -0.45 -7.01
CA ASP A 106 15.60 -0.18 -5.62
C ASP A 106 17.08 0.20 -5.38
N ASP A 107 17.84 0.54 -6.45
CA ASP A 107 19.22 1.08 -6.35
C ASP A 107 19.25 2.50 -5.77
N HIS A 108 18.11 3.10 -5.51
CA HIS A 108 17.95 4.37 -4.80
C HIS A 108 17.41 4.13 -3.39
N PRO A 109 17.53 5.11 -2.47
CA PRO A 109 17.01 4.97 -1.13
C PRO A 109 15.52 4.62 -1.08
N CYS A 110 15.21 3.54 -0.38
CA CYS A 110 13.84 3.12 -0.08
C CYS A 110 13.63 3.11 1.43
N SER A 111 12.43 3.46 1.86
CA SER A 111 12.04 3.50 3.26
C SER A 111 10.62 2.95 3.44
N TYR A 112 10.31 2.50 4.65
CA TYR A 112 9.02 1.93 4.99
C TYR A 112 8.44 2.59 6.24
N LEU A 113 7.17 2.98 6.21
CA LEU A 113 6.39 3.42 7.36
C LEU A 113 5.32 2.36 7.64
N LEU A 114 5.44 1.67 8.76
CA LEU A 114 4.47 0.67 9.24
C LEU A 114 3.45 1.35 10.14
N PHE A 115 2.16 1.04 9.93
CA PHE A 115 1.10 1.36 10.89
C PHE A 115 0.77 0.16 11.78
N GLY A 116 0.59 -1.03 11.22
CA GLY A 116 0.31 -2.23 11.99
C GLY A 116 -0.03 -3.46 11.14
N PRO A 117 -0.72 -4.45 11.72
CA PRO A 117 -1.20 -5.59 10.96
C PRO A 117 -2.14 -5.16 9.80
N PRO A 118 -2.10 -5.85 8.65
CA PRO A 118 -1.35 -7.07 8.34
C PRO A 118 0.06 -6.83 7.74
N TYR A 119 0.63 -5.64 7.79
CA TYR A 119 1.84 -5.25 7.08
C TYR A 119 3.15 -5.47 7.86
N VAL A 120 3.09 -6.09 9.04
CA VAL A 120 4.27 -6.32 9.91
C VAL A 120 5.36 -7.13 9.21
N GLU A 121 4.98 -8.19 8.49
CA GLU A 121 5.93 -9.06 7.77
C GLU A 121 6.60 -8.31 6.61
N LEU A 122 5.86 -7.44 5.92
CA LEU A 122 6.41 -6.62 4.85
C LEU A 122 7.38 -5.55 5.38
N ALA A 123 7.11 -5.01 6.56
CA ALA A 123 8.05 -4.13 7.25
C ALA A 123 9.33 -4.87 7.70
N ALA A 124 9.21 -6.15 8.09
CA ALA A 124 10.36 -7.01 8.37
C ALA A 124 11.17 -7.27 7.09
N GLU A 125 10.52 -7.62 6.00
CA GLU A 125 11.18 -7.78 4.70
C GLU A 125 11.87 -6.48 4.23
N ALA A 126 11.26 -5.31 4.44
CA ALA A 126 11.89 -4.02 4.15
C ALA A 126 13.21 -3.84 4.93
N ARG A 127 13.26 -4.24 6.21
CA ARG A 127 14.52 -4.24 7.00
C ARG A 127 15.56 -5.20 6.43
N GLU A 128 15.17 -6.40 6.01
CA GLU A 128 16.06 -7.38 5.36
C GLU A 128 16.61 -6.88 4.01
N ARG A 129 15.86 -6.00 3.34
CA ARG A 129 16.32 -5.29 2.12
C ARG A 129 17.31 -4.15 2.45
N GLY A 130 17.56 -3.86 3.73
CA GLY A 130 18.42 -2.77 4.18
C GLY A 130 17.72 -1.41 4.20
N TRP A 131 16.40 -1.37 4.08
CA TRP A 131 15.64 -0.14 4.07
C TRP A 131 15.45 0.41 5.49
N ARG A 132 15.36 1.72 5.60
CA ARG A 132 14.95 2.36 6.84
C ARG A 132 13.47 2.13 7.09
N VAL A 133 13.14 1.66 8.30
CA VAL A 133 11.75 1.36 8.69
C VAL A 133 11.39 2.15 9.94
N ALA A 134 10.32 2.93 9.87
CA ALA A 134 9.69 3.59 11.01
C ALA A 134 8.36 2.90 11.35
N HIS A 135 7.91 3.02 12.59
CA HIS A 135 6.63 2.51 13.05
C HIS A 135 5.83 3.62 13.73
N LEU A 136 4.68 3.94 13.19
CA LEU A 136 3.66 4.81 13.77
C LEU A 136 2.42 3.95 14.03
N PRO A 137 2.19 3.50 15.28
CA PRO A 137 1.11 2.55 15.57
C PRO A 137 -0.27 3.08 15.18
N GLY A 138 -1.01 2.31 14.40
CA GLY A 138 -2.35 2.66 13.93
C GLY A 138 -2.98 1.60 13.03
N ALA A 139 -4.22 1.84 12.61
CA ALA A 139 -4.91 1.03 11.63
C ALA A 139 -4.45 1.41 10.20
N HIS A 140 -4.83 0.63 9.20
CA HIS A 140 -4.36 0.76 7.81
C HIS A 140 -4.57 2.15 7.18
N LEU A 141 -5.57 2.90 7.61
CA LEU A 141 -5.83 4.27 7.13
C LEU A 141 -5.33 5.34 8.12
N HIS A 142 -4.30 5.06 8.92
CA HIS A 142 -3.83 5.95 9.98
C HIS A 142 -3.43 7.35 9.47
N GLN A 143 -3.06 7.50 8.21
CA GLN A 143 -2.78 8.79 7.58
C GLN A 143 -3.99 9.75 7.56
N ILE A 144 -5.22 9.24 7.67
CA ILE A 144 -6.41 10.10 7.79
C ILE A 144 -6.82 10.32 9.26
N VAL A 145 -6.32 9.50 10.18
CA VAL A 145 -6.56 9.63 11.62
C VAL A 145 -5.57 10.60 12.26
N ASP A 146 -4.28 10.45 11.94
CA ASP A 146 -3.20 11.37 12.34
C ASP A 146 -2.37 11.83 11.14
N PRO A 147 -2.90 12.75 10.33
CA PRO A 147 -2.17 13.27 9.17
C PRO A 147 -0.89 14.00 9.55
N THR A 148 -0.85 14.67 10.69
CA THR A 148 0.31 15.43 11.17
C THR A 148 1.45 14.50 11.60
N GLY A 149 1.14 13.47 12.39
CA GLY A 149 2.13 12.46 12.80
C GLY A 149 2.65 11.68 11.60
N THR A 150 1.76 11.29 10.69
CA THR A 150 2.15 10.62 9.44
C THR A 150 3.08 11.49 8.60
N ALA A 151 2.74 12.75 8.36
CA ALA A 151 3.56 13.68 7.58
C ALA A 151 4.95 13.86 8.20
N ARG A 152 5.06 13.99 9.53
CA ARG A 152 6.33 14.09 10.22
C ARG A 152 7.23 12.87 9.96
N HIS A 153 6.71 11.66 10.13
CA HIS A 153 7.46 10.42 9.87
C HIS A 153 7.89 10.30 8.40
N LEU A 154 7.03 10.70 7.47
CA LEU A 154 7.36 10.71 6.05
C LEU A 154 8.50 11.66 5.73
N LEU A 155 8.49 12.87 6.31
CA LEU A 155 9.58 13.83 6.14
C LEU A 155 10.90 13.33 6.76
N GLU A 156 10.85 12.72 7.94
CA GLU A 156 12.02 12.11 8.58
C GLU A 156 12.61 10.97 7.76
N LEU A 157 11.76 10.11 7.16
CA LEU A 157 12.21 9.04 6.27
C LEU A 157 12.79 9.56 4.96
N ALA A 158 12.25 10.65 4.42
CA ALA A 158 12.71 11.26 3.18
C ALA A 158 13.99 12.12 3.36
N ALA A 159 14.20 12.72 4.52
CA ALA A 159 15.33 13.63 4.77
C ALA A 159 16.69 12.93 4.94
N THR A 160 16.72 11.61 5.03
CA THR A 160 17.94 10.82 5.30
C THR A 160 18.48 10.15 4.03
N THR A 161 18.16 10.71 2.89
CA THR A 161 18.57 10.30 1.55
C THR A 161 19.77 11.06 1.06
#